data_d37754f8617e28905f6aec3141894c11
#
_entry.id   d37754f8617e28905f6aec3141894c11
#
_cell.length_a   1.000
_cell.length_b   1.000
_cell.length_c   1.000
_cell.angle_alpha   90.00
_cell.angle_beta   90.00
_cell.angle_gamma   90.00
#
_symmetry.space_group_name_H-M   'P 1'
#
loop_
_entity.id
_entity.type
_entity.pdbx_description
1 polymer ?
#
loop_
_entity_poly.entity_id
_entity_poly.type
_entity_poly.pdbx_seq_one_letter_code
_entity_poly.pdbx_strand_id
1 'polypeptide(L)'
;MGNHEEFFLDYYINNDKRLWLYNGGTSTLFQIEEMKKKNKDFEKQLYNYISSLKTIVVLDEDFILTHAAIYLPKNCNDYDINQIVDMQTSDYNLWSRDNILKERKYKNYKIIVGHTPVKDMTKILVSNNTFYIDCGVVFGGKLACLRLDDMKRFYV
;
A
#
# COMPACT_ATOMS: atom_id res chain seq x y z
N MET A 1 -1.26 2.58 4.97
CA MET A 1 0.20 2.48 5.23
C MET A 1 0.83 1.58 4.19
N GLY A 2 2.01 1.91 3.68
CA GLY A 2 2.80 1.07 2.79
C GLY A 2 4.08 0.59 3.46
N ASN A 3 4.85 -0.24 2.79
CA ASN A 3 6.10 -0.81 3.33
C ASN A 3 7.20 0.24 3.56
N HIS A 4 7.22 1.34 2.81
CA HIS A 4 8.17 2.43 3.06
C HIS A 4 7.84 3.23 4.32
N GLU A 5 6.57 3.37 4.65
CA GLU A 5 6.14 3.93 5.95
C GLU A 5 6.55 3.01 7.10
N GLU A 6 6.46 1.69 6.94
CA GLU A 6 6.94 0.72 7.94
C GLU A 6 8.46 0.84 8.14
N PHE A 7 9.25 1.00 7.09
CA PHE A 7 10.69 1.28 7.20
C PHE A 7 10.99 2.56 7.98
N PHE A 8 10.18 3.61 7.77
CA PHE A 8 10.34 4.84 8.56
C PHE A 8 10.04 4.61 10.04
N LEU A 9 8.99 3.85 10.38
CA LEU A 9 8.65 3.52 11.76
C LEU A 9 9.78 2.73 12.43
N ASP A 10 10.36 1.75 11.74
CA ASP A 10 11.48 0.97 12.24
C ASP A 10 12.73 1.85 12.45
N TYR A 11 13.03 2.72 11.49
CA TYR A 11 14.10 3.71 11.65
C TYR A 11 13.88 4.61 12.88
N TYR A 12 12.65 5.13 13.05
CA TYR A 12 12.35 6.04 14.17
C TYR A 12 12.47 5.36 15.54
N ILE A 13 12.03 4.10 15.64
CA ILE A 13 12.01 3.35 16.92
C ILE A 13 13.40 2.75 17.22
N ASN A 14 14.00 2.09 16.23
CA ASN A 14 15.19 1.26 16.40
C ASN A 14 16.48 1.93 15.90
N ASN A 15 16.38 3.10 15.28
CA ASN A 15 17.48 3.81 14.60
C ASN A 15 18.15 2.94 13.49
N ASP A 16 17.39 1.97 12.92
CA ASP A 16 17.88 1.12 11.85
C ASP A 16 17.31 1.56 10.49
N LYS A 17 18.17 2.14 9.67
CA LYS A 17 17.82 2.64 8.35
C LYS A 17 18.38 1.79 7.19
N ARG A 18 19.06 0.68 7.49
CA ARG A 18 19.81 -0.09 6.47
C ARG A 18 18.91 -0.63 5.37
N LEU A 19 17.83 -1.31 5.73
CA LEU A 19 16.87 -1.85 4.78
C LEU A 19 16.13 -0.75 4.03
N TRP A 20 15.78 0.33 4.71
CA TRP A 20 15.11 1.47 4.07
C TRP A 20 16.00 2.12 3.01
N LEU A 21 17.27 2.40 3.32
CA LEU A 21 18.22 2.97 2.36
C LEU A 21 18.47 2.03 1.18
N TYR A 22 18.62 0.72 1.44
CA TYR A 22 18.77 -0.29 0.39
C TYR A 22 17.57 -0.33 -0.57
N ASN A 23 16.36 -0.04 -0.07
CA ASN A 23 15.12 0.00 -0.85
C ASN A 23 14.75 1.40 -1.36
N GLY A 24 15.70 2.33 -1.48
CA GLY A 24 15.47 3.64 -2.11
C GLY A 24 15.02 4.75 -1.15
N GLY A 25 15.08 4.56 0.17
CA GLY A 25 14.67 5.55 1.17
C GLY A 25 15.61 6.77 1.32
N THR A 26 16.73 6.81 0.60
CA THR A 26 17.76 7.84 0.74
C THR A 26 17.21 9.26 0.53
N SER A 27 16.43 9.47 -0.53
CA SER A 27 15.86 10.79 -0.83
C SER A 27 14.85 11.24 0.23
N THR A 28 14.04 10.32 0.73
CA THR A 28 13.05 10.58 1.77
C THR A 28 13.74 10.93 3.09
N LEU A 29 14.75 10.16 3.49
CA LEU A 29 15.52 10.45 4.70
C LEU A 29 16.20 11.82 4.62
N PHE A 30 16.81 12.16 3.47
CA PHE A 30 17.40 13.50 3.26
C PHE A 30 16.36 14.60 3.45
N GLN A 31 15.16 14.45 2.87
CA GLN A 31 14.09 15.45 3.03
C GLN A 31 13.63 15.58 4.48
N ILE A 32 13.52 14.47 5.22
CA ILE A 32 13.21 14.48 6.65
C ILE A 32 14.25 15.28 7.43
N GLU A 33 15.55 15.06 7.18
CA GLU A 33 16.63 15.80 7.85
C GLU A 33 16.59 17.29 7.51
N GLU A 34 16.30 17.67 6.28
CA GLU A 34 16.12 19.09 5.90
C GLU A 34 14.89 19.71 6.61
N MET A 35 13.80 18.98 6.75
CA MET A 35 12.61 19.47 7.47
C MET A 35 12.85 19.59 8.98
N LYS A 36 13.65 18.71 9.58
CA LYS A 36 14.06 18.80 10.99
C LYS A 36 14.86 20.07 11.29
N LYS A 37 15.65 20.58 10.34
CA LYS A 37 16.36 21.87 10.50
C LYS A 37 15.38 23.05 10.63
N LYS A 38 14.22 22.98 10.01
CA LYS A 38 13.17 24.01 10.04
C LYS A 38 12.18 23.83 11.18
N ASN A 39 11.89 22.58 11.54
CA ASN A 39 10.95 22.22 12.60
C ASN A 39 11.51 21.01 13.37
N LYS A 40 12.00 21.23 14.58
CA LYS A 40 12.62 20.19 15.42
C LYS A 40 11.66 19.03 15.76
N ASP A 41 10.36 19.30 15.78
CA ASP A 41 9.32 18.30 16.09
C ASP A 41 8.83 17.55 14.84
N PHE A 42 9.31 17.87 13.66
CA PHE A 42 8.81 17.33 12.39
C PHE A 42 8.83 15.81 12.35
N GLU A 43 9.93 15.19 12.74
CA GLU A 43 10.09 13.73 12.70
C GLU A 43 9.11 13.03 13.64
N LYS A 44 8.87 13.59 14.83
CA LYS A 44 7.86 13.10 15.79
C LYS A 44 6.44 13.28 15.25
N GLN A 45 6.16 14.41 14.59
CA GLN A 45 4.85 14.66 13.96
C GLN A 45 4.62 13.65 12.83
N LEU A 46 5.64 13.40 12.00
CA LEU A 46 5.60 12.42 10.94
C LEU A 46 5.38 11.00 11.48
N TYR A 47 6.09 10.63 12.56
CA TYR A 47 5.91 9.36 13.24
C TYR A 47 4.46 9.18 13.73
N ASN A 48 3.90 10.18 14.41
CA ASN A 48 2.52 10.12 14.90
C ASN A 48 1.52 9.98 13.75
N TYR A 49 1.73 10.69 12.65
CA TYR A 49 0.89 10.57 11.46
C TYR A 49 0.98 9.18 10.84
N ILE A 50 2.18 8.70 10.56
CA ILE A 50 2.38 7.39 9.91
C ILE A 50 1.87 6.25 10.81
N SER A 51 2.10 6.32 12.12
CA SER A 51 1.60 5.32 13.08
C SER A 51 0.07 5.24 13.14
N SER A 52 -0.63 6.30 12.73
CA SER A 52 -2.10 6.33 12.67
C SER A 52 -2.66 5.70 11.39
N LEU A 53 -1.83 5.43 10.39
CA LEU A 53 -2.27 4.87 9.11
C LEU A 53 -2.65 3.40 9.25
N LYS A 54 -3.78 3.02 8.66
CA LYS A 54 -4.23 1.63 8.59
C LYS A 54 -3.51 0.87 7.47
N THR A 55 -3.29 -0.42 7.67
CA THR A 55 -2.73 -1.33 6.65
C THR A 55 -3.79 -1.83 5.67
N ILE A 56 -5.06 -1.87 6.12
CA ILE A 56 -6.23 -2.20 5.31
C ILE A 56 -7.36 -1.24 5.64
N VAL A 57 -8.13 -0.86 4.64
CA VAL A 57 -9.32 -0.01 4.78
C VAL A 57 -10.45 -0.62 3.98
N VAL A 58 -11.60 -0.79 4.62
CA VAL A 58 -12.87 -1.11 3.95
C VAL A 58 -13.65 0.19 3.83
N LEU A 59 -14.08 0.52 2.62
CA LEU A 59 -14.78 1.77 2.32
C LEU A 59 -16.13 1.46 1.67
N ASP A 60 -17.19 2.05 2.23
CA ASP A 60 -18.57 2.03 1.70
C ASP A 60 -19.12 0.63 1.36
N GLU A 61 -18.64 -0.40 2.06
CA GLU A 61 -18.98 -1.82 1.80
C GLU A 61 -18.75 -2.28 0.35
N ASP A 62 -18.04 -1.47 -0.45
CA ASP A 62 -17.77 -1.70 -1.87
C ASP A 62 -16.30 -1.92 -2.16
N PHE A 63 -15.42 -1.33 -1.35
CA PHE A 63 -13.99 -1.32 -1.62
C PHE A 63 -13.16 -1.87 -0.47
N ILE A 64 -12.11 -2.60 -0.81
CA ILE A 64 -11.03 -2.98 0.10
C ILE A 64 -9.73 -2.41 -0.44
N LEU A 65 -9.07 -1.57 0.36
CA LEU A 65 -7.81 -0.93 -0.01
C LEU A 65 -6.71 -1.46 0.89
N THR A 66 -5.63 -1.91 0.29
CA THR A 66 -4.40 -2.32 0.98
C THR A 66 -3.18 -2.01 0.12
N HIS A 67 -2.01 -1.87 0.73
CA HIS A 67 -0.81 -1.51 -0.02
C HIS A 67 -0.37 -2.60 -1.01
N ALA A 68 -0.14 -3.82 -0.54
CA ALA A 68 0.41 -4.89 -1.36
C ALA A 68 -0.61 -5.98 -1.70
N ALA A 69 -1.22 -6.61 -0.69
CA ALA A 69 -2.10 -7.74 -0.90
C ALA A 69 -3.13 -7.89 0.22
N ILE A 70 -4.21 -8.63 -0.06
CA ILE A 70 -5.18 -9.10 0.94
C ILE A 70 -5.11 -10.62 1.02
N TYR A 71 -5.01 -11.14 2.24
CA TYR A 71 -5.16 -12.58 2.46
C TYR A 71 -6.63 -12.98 2.34
N LEU A 72 -6.91 -13.88 1.41
CA LEU A 72 -8.23 -14.48 1.21
C LEU A 72 -8.10 -16.03 1.32
N PRO A 73 -8.70 -16.67 2.32
CA PRO A 73 -8.74 -18.12 2.40
C PRO A 73 -9.51 -18.73 1.20
N LYS A 74 -9.38 -20.03 0.96
CA LYS A 74 -10.04 -20.71 -0.19
C LYS A 74 -11.56 -20.53 -0.17
N ASN A 75 -12.15 -20.54 1.01
CA ASN A 75 -13.58 -20.37 1.26
C ASN A 75 -13.92 -18.95 1.75
N CYS A 76 -13.20 -17.93 1.26
CA CYS A 76 -13.34 -16.54 1.77
C CYS A 76 -14.77 -16.00 1.72
N ASN A 77 -15.61 -16.48 0.79
CA ASN A 77 -17.00 -16.03 0.68
C ASN A 77 -17.91 -16.51 1.82
N ASP A 78 -17.47 -17.47 2.63
CA ASP A 78 -18.17 -17.94 3.82
C ASP A 78 -17.99 -16.99 5.02
N TYR A 79 -17.03 -16.10 4.96
CA TYR A 79 -16.71 -15.14 6.01
C TYR A 79 -17.34 -13.77 5.71
N ASP A 80 -17.68 -13.03 6.77
CA ASP A 80 -18.01 -11.62 6.63
C ASP A 80 -16.74 -10.75 6.51
N ILE A 81 -16.92 -9.46 6.21
CA ILE A 81 -15.80 -8.55 5.96
C ILE A 81 -14.94 -8.32 7.21
N ASN A 82 -15.54 -8.31 8.40
CA ASN A 82 -14.79 -8.12 9.65
C ASN A 82 -13.90 -9.32 9.93
N GLN A 83 -14.43 -10.54 9.72
CA GLN A 83 -13.64 -11.77 9.83
C GLN A 83 -12.46 -11.77 8.83
N ILE A 84 -12.67 -11.32 7.59
CA ILE A 84 -11.59 -11.18 6.61
C ILE A 84 -10.55 -10.16 7.08
N VAL A 85 -10.98 -9.03 7.64
CA VAL A 85 -10.07 -8.00 8.19
C VAL A 85 -9.28 -8.54 9.39
N ASP A 86 -9.91 -9.28 10.27
CA ASP A 86 -9.27 -9.87 11.45
C ASP A 86 -8.21 -10.93 11.12
N MET A 87 -8.32 -11.57 9.94
CA MET A 87 -7.33 -12.53 9.44
C MET A 87 -6.09 -11.87 8.82
N GLN A 88 -6.09 -10.54 8.64
CA GLN A 88 -4.97 -9.86 7.99
C GLN A 88 -3.78 -9.70 8.93
N THR A 89 -2.59 -9.71 8.35
CA THR A 89 -1.36 -9.30 9.03
C THR A 89 -0.73 -8.12 8.31
N SER A 90 -0.08 -7.24 9.04
CA SER A 90 0.63 -6.10 8.44
C SER A 90 1.67 -6.57 7.42
N ASP A 91 2.43 -7.60 7.75
CA ASP A 91 3.43 -8.17 6.85
C ASP A 91 2.82 -8.57 5.50
N TYR A 92 1.70 -9.31 5.51
CA TYR A 92 1.03 -9.70 4.27
C TYR A 92 0.48 -8.51 3.50
N ASN A 93 -0.16 -7.56 4.19
CA ASN A 93 -0.77 -6.40 3.54
C ASN A 93 0.25 -5.39 2.99
N LEU A 94 1.49 -5.36 3.53
CA LEU A 94 2.52 -4.40 3.12
C LEU A 94 3.56 -4.97 2.16
N TRP A 95 3.78 -6.30 2.17
CA TRP A 95 4.92 -6.91 1.48
C TRP A 95 4.58 -8.01 0.49
N SER A 96 3.42 -8.65 0.61
CA SER A 96 3.10 -9.80 -0.23
C SER A 96 2.97 -9.42 -1.70
N ARG A 97 3.51 -10.27 -2.57
CA ARG A 97 3.35 -10.19 -4.03
C ARG A 97 2.39 -11.25 -4.58
N ASP A 98 1.68 -11.93 -3.69
CA ASP A 98 0.82 -13.08 -4.02
C ASP A 98 -0.40 -12.73 -4.89
N ASN A 99 -0.91 -11.49 -4.79
CA ASN A 99 -2.13 -11.10 -5.51
C ASN A 99 -2.00 -11.15 -7.04
N ILE A 100 -0.82 -10.82 -7.58
CA ILE A 100 -0.60 -10.86 -9.04
C ILE A 100 -0.62 -12.31 -9.58
N LEU A 101 -0.33 -13.28 -8.70
CA LEU A 101 -0.22 -14.69 -9.07
C LEU A 101 -1.47 -15.51 -8.72
N LYS A 102 -2.31 -15.02 -7.80
CA LYS A 102 -3.47 -15.73 -7.28
C LYS A 102 -4.71 -14.86 -7.43
N GLU A 103 -5.29 -14.86 -8.61
CA GLU A 103 -6.55 -14.17 -8.89
C GLU A 103 -7.67 -14.66 -7.97
N ARG A 104 -7.94 -13.92 -6.91
CA ARG A 104 -9.02 -14.22 -5.97
C ARG A 104 -10.04 -13.10 -5.97
N LYS A 105 -11.30 -13.48 -5.89
CA LYS A 105 -12.42 -12.58 -5.74
C LYS A 105 -13.03 -12.77 -4.37
N TYR A 106 -13.38 -11.67 -3.70
CA TYR A 106 -14.13 -11.72 -2.46
C TYR A 106 -15.47 -11.01 -2.65
N LYS A 107 -16.54 -11.80 -2.70
CA LYS A 107 -17.90 -11.29 -2.92
C LYS A 107 -17.95 -10.28 -4.07
N ASN A 108 -18.59 -9.13 -3.84
CA ASN A 108 -18.67 -8.05 -4.84
C ASN A 108 -17.67 -6.93 -4.61
N TYR A 109 -16.79 -7.05 -3.60
CA TYR A 109 -15.82 -6.01 -3.30
C TYR A 109 -14.85 -5.79 -4.45
N LYS A 110 -14.55 -4.52 -4.68
CA LYS A 110 -13.44 -4.07 -5.52
C LYS A 110 -12.20 -3.95 -4.64
N ILE A 111 -11.18 -4.71 -4.94
CA ILE A 111 -9.93 -4.74 -4.18
C ILE A 111 -8.92 -3.85 -4.90
N ILE A 112 -8.29 -2.93 -4.18
CA ILE A 112 -7.31 -1.99 -4.74
C ILE A 112 -5.97 -2.20 -4.05
N VAL A 113 -4.94 -2.51 -4.86
CA VAL A 113 -3.59 -2.83 -4.42
C VAL A 113 -2.52 -2.15 -5.26
N GLY A 114 -1.36 -1.92 -4.67
CA GLY A 114 -0.16 -1.38 -5.29
C GLY A 114 1.06 -2.30 -5.08
N HIS A 115 2.21 -1.72 -4.67
CA HIS A 115 3.44 -2.38 -4.24
C HIS A 115 4.18 -3.18 -5.32
N THR A 116 3.48 -3.89 -6.15
CA THR A 116 4.08 -4.70 -7.20
C THR A 116 3.71 -4.12 -8.55
N PRO A 117 4.67 -3.54 -9.28
CA PRO A 117 4.41 -2.94 -10.58
C PRO A 117 3.75 -3.93 -11.55
N VAL A 118 2.72 -3.49 -12.23
CA VAL A 118 2.10 -4.28 -13.29
C VAL A 118 3.03 -4.38 -14.50
N LYS A 119 2.91 -5.46 -15.28
CA LYS A 119 3.79 -5.70 -16.42
C LYS A 119 3.69 -4.58 -17.48
N ASP A 120 2.47 -4.11 -17.75
CA ASP A 120 2.22 -2.95 -18.60
C ASP A 120 2.17 -1.70 -17.71
N MET A 121 3.32 -1.08 -17.49
CA MET A 121 3.48 0.10 -16.61
C MET A 121 2.79 1.37 -17.16
N THR A 122 2.02 1.28 -18.22
CA THR A 122 1.29 2.43 -18.78
C THR A 122 -0.14 2.56 -18.26
N LYS A 123 -0.69 1.52 -17.62
CA LYS A 123 -2.09 1.49 -17.18
C LYS A 123 -2.35 0.52 -16.04
N ILE A 124 -3.36 0.84 -15.24
CA ILE A 124 -3.92 -0.02 -14.19
C ILE A 124 -4.37 -1.35 -14.79
N LEU A 125 -3.91 -2.45 -14.22
CA LEU A 125 -4.40 -3.79 -14.54
C LEU A 125 -5.67 -4.06 -13.70
N VAL A 126 -6.68 -4.66 -14.31
CA VAL A 126 -7.89 -5.12 -13.61
C VAL A 126 -8.11 -6.59 -13.89
N SER A 127 -8.24 -7.37 -12.84
CA SER A 127 -8.59 -8.78 -12.92
C SER A 127 -9.44 -9.18 -11.72
N ASN A 128 -10.53 -9.92 -11.94
CA ASN A 128 -11.44 -10.44 -10.89
C ASN A 128 -11.85 -9.40 -9.82
N ASN A 129 -12.26 -8.20 -10.21
CA ASN A 129 -12.56 -7.06 -9.34
C ASN A 129 -11.35 -6.52 -8.54
N THR A 130 -10.12 -6.96 -8.84
CA THR A 130 -8.91 -6.39 -8.26
C THR A 130 -8.27 -5.39 -9.22
N PHE A 131 -7.95 -4.21 -8.70
CA PHE A 131 -7.32 -3.10 -9.40
C PHE A 131 -5.87 -2.99 -8.91
N TYR A 132 -4.92 -3.33 -9.76
CA TYR A 132 -3.48 -3.22 -9.52
C TYR A 132 -3.03 -1.86 -10.02
N ILE A 133 -2.89 -0.90 -9.11
CA ILE A 133 -2.68 0.51 -9.47
C ILE A 133 -1.22 0.94 -9.51
N ASP A 134 -0.28 0.07 -9.13
CA ASP A 134 1.14 0.38 -9.26
C ASP A 134 1.60 0.22 -10.71
N CYS A 135 1.71 1.33 -11.41
CA CYS A 135 2.23 1.37 -12.78
C CYS A 135 3.74 1.66 -12.84
N GLY A 136 4.48 1.40 -11.75
CA GLY A 136 5.95 1.38 -11.74
C GLY A 136 6.61 2.74 -11.99
N VAL A 137 6.07 3.83 -11.46
CA VAL A 137 6.62 5.19 -11.68
C VAL A 137 8.12 5.28 -11.33
N VAL A 138 8.58 4.60 -10.29
CA VAL A 138 10.00 4.57 -9.89
C VAL A 138 10.90 3.83 -10.87
N PHE A 139 10.32 3.03 -11.77
CA PHE A 139 10.99 2.30 -12.84
C PHE A 139 10.77 2.93 -14.23
N GLY A 140 10.30 4.18 -14.28
CA GLY A 140 10.02 4.88 -15.52
C GLY A 140 8.64 4.63 -16.13
N GLY A 141 7.75 3.97 -15.39
CA GLY A 141 6.34 3.82 -15.73
C GLY A 141 5.51 5.06 -15.38
N LYS A 142 4.20 4.90 -15.22
CA LYS A 142 3.26 5.98 -14.92
C LYS A 142 2.92 6.06 -13.44
N LEU A 143 2.70 7.29 -12.93
CA LEU A 143 1.97 7.46 -11.69
C LEU A 143 0.47 7.35 -12.01
N ALA A 144 -0.20 6.34 -11.43
CA ALA A 144 -1.61 6.11 -11.67
C ALA A 144 -2.45 6.60 -10.48
N CYS A 145 -3.62 7.14 -10.78
CA CYS A 145 -4.64 7.48 -9.79
C CYS A 145 -5.99 6.89 -10.23
N LEU A 146 -6.69 6.27 -9.30
CA LEU A 146 -8.03 5.72 -9.50
C LEU A 146 -9.03 6.51 -8.65
N ARG A 147 -9.99 7.19 -9.28
CA ARG A 147 -11.10 7.82 -8.59
C ARG A 147 -12.20 6.79 -8.33
N LEU A 148 -12.59 6.61 -7.07
CA LEU A 148 -13.51 5.52 -6.69
C LEU A 148 -14.96 5.79 -7.06
N ASP A 149 -15.39 7.04 -7.11
CA ASP A 149 -16.80 7.41 -7.38
C ASP A 149 -17.30 6.92 -8.75
N ASP A 150 -16.45 7.00 -9.78
CA ASP A 150 -16.77 6.65 -11.15
C ASP A 150 -15.75 5.72 -11.80
N MET A 151 -14.79 5.22 -11.04
CA MET A 151 -13.70 4.34 -11.47
C MET A 151 -12.83 4.95 -12.57
N LYS A 152 -12.78 6.28 -12.67
CA LYS A 152 -11.97 7.01 -13.65
C LYS A 152 -10.49 6.92 -13.29
N ARG A 153 -9.68 6.65 -14.32
CA ARG A 153 -8.24 6.46 -14.19
C ARG A 153 -7.51 7.66 -14.77
N PHE A 154 -6.48 8.10 -14.04
CA PHE A 154 -5.61 9.19 -14.45
C PHE A 154 -4.17 8.71 -14.42
N TYR A 155 -3.33 9.24 -15.32
CA TYR A 155 -1.94 8.82 -15.46
C TYR A 155 -1.06 10.04 -15.77
N VAL A 156 0.07 10.09 -15.07
CA VAL A 156 1.11 11.11 -15.28
C VAL A 156 2.43 10.45 -15.64
#